data_92e940a713a72253280e37d79593ed26
#
_entry.id   92e940a713a72253280e37d79593ed26
#
_cell.length_a   1.000
_cell.length_b   1.000
_cell.length_c   1.000
_cell.angle_alpha   90.00
_cell.angle_beta   90.00
_cell.angle_gamma   90.00
#
_symmetry.space_group_name_H-M   'P 1'
#
loop_
_entity.id
_entity.type
_entity.pdbx_description
1 polymer ?
#
loop_
_entity_poly.entity_id
_entity_poly.type
_entity_poly.pdbx_seq_one_letter_code
_entity_poly.pdbx_strand_id
1 'polypeptide(L)' 'MKIALLGYGKMGQTIERIALERGHEIVLKKDEFNTYEGLSNADVAIDFSIPMVAVSNISSCFHANVPVISGTTGWLE' A
#
# COMPACT_ATOMS: atom_id res chain seq x y z
N MET A 1 -10.04 7.54 -7.18
CA MET A 1 -9.31 6.26 -7.28
C MET A 1 -9.22 5.63 -5.90
N LYS A 2 -9.41 4.35 -5.80
CA LYS A 2 -9.32 3.62 -4.54
C LYS A 2 -7.91 3.09 -4.37
N ILE A 3 -7.26 3.46 -3.27
CA ILE A 3 -5.85 3.18 -3.03
C ILE A 3 -5.68 2.33 -1.77
N ALA A 4 -4.83 1.31 -1.87
CA ALA A 4 -4.38 0.53 -0.72
C ALA A 4 -2.96 0.98 -0.36
N LEU A 5 -2.74 1.28 0.91
CA LEU A 5 -1.42 1.64 1.43
C LEU A 5 -0.87 0.44 2.19
N LEU A 6 0.26 -0.08 1.75
CA LEU A 6 0.91 -1.24 2.36
C LEU A 6 2.17 -0.78 3.08
N GLY A 7 2.18 -0.93 4.40
CA GLY A 7 3.23 -0.38 5.24
C GLY A 7 2.88 1.01 5.70
N TYR A 8 2.07 1.13 6.74
CA TYR A 8 1.55 2.43 7.17
C TYR A 8 2.43 3.02 8.28
N GLY A 9 3.51 3.70 7.87
CA GLY A 9 4.36 4.49 8.75
C GLY A 9 4.22 5.97 8.44
N LYS A 10 5.27 6.76 8.70
CA LYS A 10 5.24 8.20 8.46
C LYS A 10 4.95 8.53 6.99
N MET A 11 5.62 7.82 6.08
CA MET A 11 5.42 8.04 4.65
C MET A 11 4.01 7.66 4.22
N GLY A 12 3.46 6.55 4.76
CA GLY A 12 2.10 6.15 4.48
C GLY A 12 1.11 7.20 4.93
N GLN A 13 1.31 7.81 6.09
CA GLN A 13 0.45 8.88 6.59
C GLN A 13 0.50 10.11 5.71
N THR A 14 1.69 10.47 5.22
CA THR A 14 1.85 11.61 4.32
C THR A 14 1.14 11.36 2.99
N ILE A 15 1.30 10.17 2.44
CA ILE A 15 0.66 9.82 1.17
C ILE A 15 -0.87 9.77 1.34
N GLU A 16 -1.34 9.25 2.46
CA GLU A 16 -2.77 9.22 2.74
C GLU A 16 -3.35 10.64 2.70
N ARG A 17 -2.69 11.58 3.38
CA ARG A 17 -3.14 12.97 3.42
C ARG A 17 -3.20 13.55 2.01
N ILE A 18 -2.15 13.36 1.23
CA ILE A 18 -2.09 13.89 -0.13
C ILE A 18 -3.18 13.26 -1.00
N ALA A 19 -3.36 11.95 -0.89
CA ALA A 19 -4.38 11.24 -1.68
C ALA A 19 -5.78 11.75 -1.36
N LEU A 20 -6.09 11.94 -0.07
CA LEU A 20 -7.39 12.45 0.33
C LEU A 20 -7.62 13.88 -0.14
N GLU A 21 -6.58 14.72 -0.11
CA GLU A 21 -6.66 16.09 -0.63
C GLU A 21 -6.95 16.11 -2.13
N ARG A 22 -6.52 15.08 -2.84
CA ARG A 22 -6.75 14.97 -4.29
C ARG A 22 -8.01 14.21 -4.65
N GLY A 23 -8.83 13.87 -3.66
CA GLY A 23 -10.11 13.23 -3.89
C GLY A 23 -10.07 11.71 -4.05
N HIS A 24 -8.96 11.08 -3.68
CA HIS A 24 -8.85 9.62 -3.70
C HIS A 24 -9.37 9.02 -2.40
N GLU A 25 -9.73 7.75 -2.45
CA GLU A 25 -10.22 7.02 -1.28
C GLU A 25 -9.18 6.00 -0.85
N ILE A 26 -8.92 5.90 0.46
CA ILE A 26 -8.02 4.88 1.01
C ILE A 26 -8.88 3.72 1.51
N VAL A 27 -8.77 2.57 0.85
CA VAL A 27 -9.58 1.39 1.19
C VAL A 27 -8.86 0.41 2.10
N LEU A 28 -7.53 0.54 2.24
CA LEU A 28 -6.74 -0.33 3.11
C LEU A 28 -5.50 0.42 3.57
N LYS A 29 -5.23 0.35 4.88
CA LYS A 29 -3.97 0.79 5.47
C LYS A 29 -3.37 -0.42 6.18
N LYS A 30 -2.46 -1.11 5.50
CA LYS A 30 -1.89 -2.36 5.98
C LYS A 30 -0.67 -2.08 6.85
N ASP A 31 -0.71 -2.53 8.09
CA ASP A 31 0.44 -2.55 8.99
C ASP A 31 0.74 -4.00 9.37
N GLU A 32 1.55 -4.22 10.40
CA GLU A 32 1.94 -5.57 10.80
C GLU A 32 0.87 -6.30 11.62
N PHE A 33 -0.22 -5.63 11.98
CA PHE A 33 -1.23 -6.18 12.87
C PHE A 33 -2.54 -6.53 12.19
N ASN A 34 -2.82 -5.96 11.03
CA ASN A 34 -4.09 -6.22 10.35
C ASN A 34 -3.92 -7.16 9.15
N THR A 35 -5.02 -7.43 8.47
CA THR A 35 -5.04 -8.32 7.31
C THR A 35 -5.10 -7.52 6.01
N TYR A 36 -5.12 -8.23 4.88
CA TYR A 36 -5.28 -7.61 3.57
C TYR A 36 -6.75 -7.38 3.20
N GLU A 37 -7.64 -7.36 4.18
CA GLU A 37 -9.05 -7.10 3.93
C GLU A 37 -9.22 -5.73 3.26
N GLY A 38 -9.95 -5.70 2.16
CA GLY A 38 -10.16 -4.49 1.38
C GLY A 38 -9.19 -4.32 0.21
N LEU A 39 -8.13 -5.11 0.14
CA LEU A 39 -7.14 -4.98 -0.93
C LEU A 39 -7.77 -5.17 -2.31
N SER A 40 -8.65 -6.14 -2.47
CA SER A 40 -9.28 -6.43 -3.77
C SER A 40 -10.19 -5.30 -4.25
N ASN A 41 -10.55 -4.37 -3.37
CA ASN A 41 -11.36 -3.20 -3.74
C ASN A 41 -10.51 -2.04 -4.24
N ALA A 42 -9.20 -2.13 -4.14
CA ALA A 42 -8.31 -1.05 -4.55
C ALA A 42 -8.11 -1.04 -6.06
N ASP A 43 -7.96 0.15 -6.62
CA ASP A 43 -7.55 0.32 -8.01
C ASP A 43 -6.03 0.21 -8.16
N VAL A 44 -5.32 0.57 -7.10
CA VAL A 44 -3.85 0.51 -7.07
C VAL A 44 -3.40 0.36 -5.61
N ALA A 45 -2.27 -0.28 -5.42
CA ALA A 45 -1.63 -0.39 -4.12
C ALA A 45 -0.26 0.29 -4.16
N ILE A 46 0.11 0.93 -3.06
CA ILE A 46 1.42 1.56 -2.92
C ILE A 46 2.10 0.93 -1.71
N ASP A 47 3.28 0.33 -1.93
CA ASP A 47 4.00 -0.40 -0.90
C ASP A 47 5.17 0.43 -0.39
N PHE A 48 5.17 0.70 0.93
CA PHE A 48 6.25 1.41 1.62
C PHE A 48 6.93 0.53 2.66
N SER A 49 6.62 -0.77 2.64
CA SER A 49 7.18 -1.68 3.63
C SER A 49 8.66 -1.91 3.40
N ILE A 50 9.32 -2.50 4.40
CA ILE A 50 10.73 -2.90 4.24
C ILE A 50 10.82 -4.05 3.24
N PRO A 51 11.98 -4.25 2.58
CA PRO A 51 12.10 -5.28 1.54
C PRO A 51 11.68 -6.67 1.99
N MET A 52 11.91 -7.03 3.24
CA MET A 52 11.55 -8.33 3.78
C MET A 52 10.03 -8.58 3.72
N VAL A 53 9.24 -7.54 3.91
CA VAL A 53 7.77 -7.61 3.91
C VAL A 53 7.20 -7.31 2.52
N ALA A 54 7.94 -6.57 1.69
CA ALA A 54 7.48 -6.14 0.38
C ALA A 54 7.12 -7.32 -0.52
N VAL A 55 7.88 -8.41 -0.45
CA VAL A 55 7.61 -9.60 -1.28
C VAL A 55 6.22 -10.16 -0.97
N SER A 56 5.86 -10.27 0.31
CA SER A 56 4.53 -10.73 0.70
C SER A 56 3.45 -9.76 0.25
N ASN A 57 3.68 -8.46 0.40
CA ASN A 57 2.72 -7.43 -0.01
C ASN A 57 2.49 -7.47 -1.52
N ILE A 58 3.55 -7.55 -2.30
CA ILE A 58 3.47 -7.59 -3.76
C ILE A 58 2.75 -8.87 -4.22
N SER A 59 3.07 -10.00 -3.58
CA SER A 59 2.41 -11.27 -3.89
C SER A 59 0.91 -11.20 -3.60
N SER A 60 0.52 -10.56 -2.51
CA SER A 60 -0.90 -10.39 -2.17
C SER A 60 -1.62 -9.52 -3.20
N CYS A 61 -0.96 -8.46 -3.68
CA CYS A 61 -1.52 -7.62 -4.74
C CYS A 61 -1.70 -8.41 -6.03
N PHE A 62 -0.72 -9.24 -6.37
CA PHE A 62 -0.80 -10.09 -7.55
C PHE A 62 -2.01 -11.02 -7.48
N HIS A 63 -2.21 -11.67 -6.33
CA HIS A 63 -3.35 -12.56 -6.15
C HIS A 63 -4.69 -11.83 -6.17
N ALA A 64 -4.70 -10.57 -5.77
CA ALA A 64 -5.92 -9.74 -5.78
C ALA A 64 -6.13 -9.03 -7.11
N ASN A 65 -5.24 -9.20 -8.07
CA ASN A 65 -5.25 -8.52 -9.37
C ASN A 65 -5.20 -6.99 -9.22
N VAL A 66 -4.40 -6.50 -8.26
CA VAL A 66 -4.25 -5.08 -8.00
C VAL A 66 -2.85 -4.65 -8.40
N PRO A 67 -2.71 -3.65 -9.29
CA PRO A 67 -1.39 -3.10 -9.62
C PRO A 67 -0.74 -2.54 -8.38
N VAL A 68 0.57 -2.73 -8.24
CA VAL A 68 1.31 -2.26 -7.07
C VAL A 68 2.50 -1.41 -7.51
N ILE A 69 2.69 -0.28 -6.81
CA ILE A 69 3.85 0.57 -6.97
C ILE A 69 4.68 0.41 -5.70
N SER A 70 5.95 0.00 -5.84
CA SER A 70 6.81 -0.18 -4.68
C SER A 70 7.59 1.10 -4.42
N GLY A 71 7.36 1.69 -3.24
CA GLY A 71 8.07 2.86 -2.76
C GLY A 71 9.03 2.55 -1.63
N THR A 72 9.43 1.29 -1.50
CA THR A 72 10.30 0.85 -0.42
C THR A 72 11.69 1.44 -0.57
N THR A 73 12.08 2.31 0.35
CA THR A 73 13.34 3.03 0.25
C THR A 73 14.57 2.13 0.37
N GLY A 74 14.45 1.01 1.07
CA GLY A 74 15.54 0.05 1.20
C GLY A 74 16.02 -0.54 -0.11
N TRP A 75 15.25 -0.46 -1.17
CA TRP A 75 15.64 -0.94 -2.48
C TRP A 75 16.65 -0.02 -3.16
N LEU A 76 16.68 1.23 -2.74
CA LEU A 76 17.49 2.26 -3.40
C LEU A 76 18.89 2.42 -2.82
N GLU A 77 19.17 1.70 -1.74
CA GLU A 77 20.46 1.82 -1.05
C GLU A 77 21.33 0.54 -1.22
#